data_5db932e2b85aa2326b4c3703f7e18f61
#
_entry.id   5db932e2b85aa2326b4c3703f7e18f61
#
_cell.length_a   1.000
_cell.length_b   1.000
_cell.length_c   1.000
_cell.angle_alpha   90.00
_cell.angle_beta   90.00
_cell.angle_gamma   90.00
#
_symmetry.space_group_name_H-M   'P 1'
#
loop_
_entity.id
_entity.type
_entity.pdbx_description
1 polymer ?
#
loop_
_entity_poly.entity_id
_entity_poly.type
_entity_poly.pdbx_seq_one_letter_code
_entity_poly.pdbx_strand_id
1 'polypeptide(L)'
;MVNAQPCNVLMVCSRFEAETFWSFKKTSAAVGAKHTSPPLGLITVAALLPPAWSVRLVDRNIEELTDDDLDWADLVFTGGMLSQGADALDIVDLCRARGKPVAIGGPGITSSPHACPAANFRVLGEAEGVIDQFIEAWEAGEREGVFEAEKFKVDVTKTPIPRFDLLKFDDYLHVGVQFSRGCPFTCEFCDIIELYGRVPRAKTNPQMLAELEELYRLGYRGHIDFVDDNLIGNKKAVKAFLPELAKWLEAHDYPFEFTTEASINLADDHELLMLMNRANFVGVFVGIESPDPATLVAMRKKQNTRRNIAESIHTIYAAGLFVHAGFIIGFDSETQSAADAMVELIEEAAIPVCMVGLLYALPNTQLTRRLEKEGRLHPPHERKDRHGIVGADQCTLGLNFETLRPREEVLADYVHILKRVYDPAAYAGRLLRLAKLLANCSRRQPSRRSAGKREMLHRIMANMPEPRELFGRTLTQCAASNPAAARRILILMTLYMDLGPFSRDVIAHIENMIAELAPGAIEPRAHLERASSTLAM
;
A
#
# COMPACT_ATOMS: atom_id res chain seq x y z
N MET A 1 8.82 -17.26 -32.71
CA MET A 1 9.55 -16.27 -31.90
C MET A 1 10.46 -15.54 -32.85
N VAL A 2 10.16 -14.30 -33.22
CA VAL A 2 11.03 -13.41 -33.98
C VAL A 2 12.27 -13.22 -33.13
N ASN A 3 13.47 -13.26 -33.73
CA ASN A 3 14.72 -12.95 -33.04
C ASN A 3 14.68 -11.47 -32.64
N ALA A 4 14.24 -11.20 -31.42
CA ALA A 4 14.22 -9.84 -30.87
C ALA A 4 15.65 -9.28 -30.89
N GLN A 5 15.83 -8.04 -31.37
CA GLN A 5 17.12 -7.37 -31.32
C GLN A 5 17.49 -7.08 -29.84
N PRO A 6 18.77 -7.20 -29.47
CA PRO A 6 19.21 -6.84 -28.13
C PRO A 6 18.83 -5.42 -27.77
N CYS A 7 18.30 -5.24 -26.55
CA CYS A 7 17.91 -3.94 -26.01
C CYS A 7 18.25 -3.88 -24.52
N ASN A 8 18.85 -2.79 -24.08
CA ASN A 8 19.14 -2.53 -22.67
C ASN A 8 17.98 -1.78 -22.05
N VAL A 9 17.25 -2.43 -21.18
CA VAL A 9 16.06 -1.87 -20.53
C VAL A 9 16.36 -1.52 -19.08
N LEU A 10 16.15 -0.27 -18.73
CA LEU A 10 16.24 0.23 -17.36
C LEU A 10 14.84 0.36 -16.76
N MET A 11 14.55 -0.46 -15.77
CA MET A 11 13.34 -0.33 -14.93
C MET A 11 13.64 0.65 -13.80
N VAL A 12 12.89 1.78 -13.73
CA VAL A 12 13.06 2.78 -12.69
C VAL A 12 11.79 2.84 -11.84
N CYS A 13 11.90 2.38 -10.60
CA CYS A 13 10.82 2.54 -9.62
C CYS A 13 10.79 3.97 -9.10
N SER A 14 9.67 4.64 -9.26
CA SER A 14 9.45 5.99 -8.77
C SER A 14 9.43 6.04 -7.24
N ARG A 15 9.93 7.14 -6.69
CA ARG A 15 9.99 7.40 -5.25
C ARG A 15 8.62 7.79 -4.69
N PHE A 16 8.35 7.38 -3.47
CA PHE A 16 7.26 7.98 -2.68
C PHE A 16 7.74 9.31 -2.11
N GLU A 17 7.08 10.41 -2.49
CA GLU A 17 7.47 11.75 -2.01
C GLU A 17 6.97 12.03 -0.60
N ALA A 18 5.69 11.76 -0.34
CA ALA A 18 5.07 11.94 0.96
C ALA A 18 5.25 10.72 1.86
N GLU A 19 5.48 10.96 3.13
CA GLU A 19 5.33 9.92 4.14
C GLU A 19 3.85 9.60 4.32
N THR A 20 3.57 8.32 4.50
CA THR A 20 2.22 7.80 4.76
C THR A 20 2.28 6.81 5.93
N PHE A 21 1.14 6.34 6.39
CA PHE A 21 1.08 5.26 7.39
C PHE A 21 1.77 3.97 6.94
N TRP A 22 2.08 3.82 5.64
CA TRP A 22 2.75 2.65 5.06
C TRP A 22 4.26 2.82 4.89
N SER A 23 4.81 3.98 5.18
CA SER A 23 6.22 4.28 4.87
C SER A 23 7.20 3.47 5.72
N PHE A 24 6.91 3.24 7.00
CA PHE A 24 7.70 2.44 7.96
C PHE A 24 9.22 2.61 7.87
N LYS A 25 9.71 3.83 7.60
CA LYS A 25 11.13 4.12 7.37
C LYS A 25 12.00 3.81 8.58
N LYS A 26 11.56 4.21 9.80
CA LYS A 26 12.31 3.97 11.05
C LYS A 26 12.28 2.49 11.42
N THR A 27 11.14 1.83 11.21
CA THR A 27 11.00 0.39 11.40
C THR A 27 11.93 -0.38 10.45
N SER A 28 11.95 -0.02 9.16
CA SER A 28 12.84 -0.61 8.16
C SER A 28 14.32 -0.42 8.57
N ALA A 29 14.73 0.79 8.91
CA ALA A 29 16.09 1.08 9.34
C ALA A 29 16.49 0.32 10.62
N ALA A 30 15.58 0.14 11.57
CA ALA A 30 15.86 -0.60 12.81
C ALA A 30 16.18 -2.08 12.55
N VAL A 31 15.66 -2.66 11.47
CA VAL A 31 15.97 -4.05 11.07
C VAL A 31 17.03 -4.14 9.96
N GLY A 32 17.56 -3.01 9.50
CA GLY A 32 18.65 -2.94 8.52
C GLY A 32 18.16 -2.84 7.07
N ALA A 33 16.86 -2.64 6.83
CA ALA A 33 16.29 -2.37 5.52
C ALA A 33 16.25 -0.87 5.23
N LYS A 34 16.10 -0.50 3.95
CA LYS A 34 15.97 0.90 3.51
C LYS A 34 14.55 1.28 3.18
N HIS A 35 13.76 0.32 2.67
CA HIS A 35 12.38 0.54 2.24
C HIS A 35 11.47 -0.62 2.66
N THR A 36 10.15 -0.39 2.58
CA THR A 36 9.15 -1.37 3.01
C THR A 36 9.07 -2.56 2.07
N SER A 37 8.86 -2.33 0.77
CA SER A 37 8.64 -3.39 -0.23
C SER A 37 9.18 -3.04 -1.61
N PRO A 38 9.63 -4.03 -2.40
CA PRO A 38 10.09 -3.83 -3.77
C PRO A 38 8.92 -3.61 -4.75
N PRO A 39 9.22 -3.08 -5.97
CA PRO A 39 8.23 -2.80 -7.00
C PRO A 39 7.78 -4.06 -7.75
N LEU A 40 6.87 -4.85 -7.17
CA LEU A 40 6.37 -6.11 -7.77
C LEU A 40 5.87 -5.92 -9.21
N GLY A 41 5.14 -4.83 -9.50
CA GLY A 41 4.62 -4.55 -10.84
C GLY A 41 5.73 -4.42 -11.89
N LEU A 42 6.81 -3.66 -11.59
CA LEU A 42 7.92 -3.47 -12.53
C LEU A 42 8.68 -4.78 -12.79
N ILE A 43 8.98 -5.57 -11.75
CA ILE A 43 9.67 -6.86 -11.93
C ILE A 43 8.78 -7.91 -12.60
N THR A 44 7.46 -7.78 -12.54
CA THR A 44 6.51 -8.59 -13.32
C THR A 44 6.56 -8.19 -14.80
N VAL A 45 6.55 -6.89 -15.10
CA VAL A 45 6.72 -6.39 -16.49
C VAL A 45 8.08 -6.82 -17.05
N ALA A 46 9.15 -6.76 -16.25
CA ALA A 46 10.48 -7.23 -16.65
C ALA A 46 10.47 -8.71 -17.08
N ALA A 47 9.64 -9.55 -16.45
CA ALA A 47 9.50 -10.96 -16.80
C ALA A 47 8.73 -11.21 -18.11
N LEU A 48 8.00 -10.21 -18.60
CA LEU A 48 7.25 -10.28 -19.87
C LEU A 48 8.12 -9.87 -21.08
N LEU A 49 9.28 -9.26 -20.85
CA LEU A 49 10.15 -8.77 -21.93
C LEU A 49 10.89 -9.93 -22.63
N PRO A 50 11.30 -9.75 -23.89
CA PRO A 50 12.04 -10.76 -24.63
C PRO A 50 13.31 -11.20 -23.89
N PRO A 51 13.66 -12.50 -23.87
CA PRO A 51 14.88 -12.98 -23.21
C PRO A 51 16.19 -12.38 -23.76
N ALA A 52 16.16 -11.84 -24.97
CA ALA A 52 17.31 -11.15 -25.58
C ALA A 52 17.55 -9.75 -25.03
N TRP A 53 16.58 -9.19 -24.29
CA TRP A 53 16.69 -7.87 -23.69
C TRP A 53 17.40 -7.97 -22.33
N SER A 54 18.40 -7.12 -22.13
CA SER A 54 19.09 -7.00 -20.83
C SER A 54 18.31 -6.06 -19.93
N VAL A 55 17.98 -6.49 -18.70
CA VAL A 55 17.19 -5.68 -17.78
C VAL A 55 18.00 -5.31 -16.54
N ARG A 56 17.95 -4.04 -16.12
CA ARG A 56 18.41 -3.55 -14.82
C ARG A 56 17.25 -2.90 -14.08
N LEU A 57 17.28 -2.95 -12.75
CA LEU A 57 16.32 -2.27 -11.88
C LEU A 57 17.05 -1.24 -11.02
N VAL A 58 16.55 0.00 -11.02
CA VAL A 58 16.89 1.04 -10.06
C VAL A 58 15.63 1.40 -9.29
N ASP A 59 15.60 1.10 -8.01
CA ASP A 59 14.53 1.54 -7.12
C ASP A 59 14.97 2.80 -6.38
N ARG A 60 14.41 3.93 -6.75
CA ARG A 60 14.74 5.25 -6.19
C ARG A 60 14.38 5.40 -4.71
N ASN A 61 13.64 4.46 -4.13
CA ASN A 61 13.41 4.42 -2.69
C ASN A 61 14.59 3.86 -1.89
N ILE A 62 15.53 3.16 -2.54
CA ILE A 62 16.69 2.54 -1.89
C ILE A 62 18.03 2.99 -2.45
N GLU A 63 18.05 3.54 -3.67
CA GLU A 63 19.27 4.00 -4.36
C GLU A 63 18.99 5.18 -5.30
N GLU A 64 20.02 5.90 -5.67
CA GLU A 64 19.91 7.00 -6.62
C GLU A 64 20.03 6.49 -8.07
N LEU A 65 19.26 7.10 -8.98
CA LEU A 65 19.39 6.93 -10.42
C LEU A 65 20.60 7.74 -10.89
N THR A 66 21.54 7.07 -11.52
CA THR A 66 22.80 7.69 -11.98
C THR A 66 22.81 7.97 -13.48
N ASP A 67 23.73 8.85 -13.91
CA ASP A 67 23.97 9.12 -15.33
C ASP A 67 24.41 7.86 -16.08
N ASP A 68 25.25 7.02 -15.45
CA ASP A 68 25.71 5.76 -16.03
C ASP A 68 24.57 4.78 -16.28
N ASP A 69 23.53 4.75 -15.42
CA ASP A 69 22.34 3.93 -15.63
C ASP A 69 21.56 4.38 -16.87
N LEU A 70 21.39 5.70 -17.01
CA LEU A 70 20.70 6.28 -18.18
C LEU A 70 21.53 6.09 -19.46
N ASP A 71 22.84 6.26 -19.40
CA ASP A 71 23.72 6.07 -20.57
C ASP A 71 23.72 4.63 -21.06
N TRP A 72 23.63 3.67 -20.14
CA TRP A 72 23.53 2.25 -20.46
C TRP A 72 22.20 1.89 -21.15
N ALA A 73 21.11 2.58 -20.83
CA ALA A 73 19.77 2.21 -21.28
C ALA A 73 19.50 2.64 -22.73
N ASP A 74 18.91 1.74 -23.51
CA ASP A 74 18.28 2.03 -24.80
C ASP A 74 16.82 2.46 -24.60
N LEU A 75 16.18 1.96 -23.54
CA LEU A 75 14.78 2.19 -23.22
C LEU A 75 14.59 2.22 -21.69
N VAL A 76 13.81 3.15 -21.19
CA VAL A 76 13.50 3.27 -19.76
C VAL A 76 12.02 2.93 -19.53
N PHE A 77 11.74 2.11 -18.51
CA PHE A 77 10.39 1.88 -18.00
C PHE A 77 10.24 2.51 -16.62
N THR A 78 9.13 3.22 -16.41
CA THR A 78 8.79 3.76 -15.09
C THR A 78 7.29 3.68 -14.86
N GLY A 79 6.86 3.99 -13.65
CA GLY A 79 5.46 4.05 -13.27
C GLY A 79 5.27 3.74 -11.79
N GLY A 80 4.02 3.66 -11.39
CA GLY A 80 3.65 3.40 -10.01
C GLY A 80 2.21 3.76 -9.70
N MET A 81 1.94 3.93 -8.42
CA MET A 81 0.66 4.40 -7.89
C MET A 81 0.53 5.92 -8.05
N LEU A 82 -0.66 6.48 -7.83
CA LEU A 82 -0.90 7.93 -7.86
C LEU A 82 0.04 8.70 -6.91
N SER A 83 0.35 8.14 -5.75
CA SER A 83 1.28 8.72 -4.77
C SER A 83 2.75 8.79 -5.19
N GLN A 84 3.11 8.13 -6.30
CA GLN A 84 4.44 8.16 -6.92
C GLN A 84 4.46 9.02 -8.19
N GLY A 85 3.33 9.63 -8.54
CA GLY A 85 3.12 10.29 -9.83
C GLY A 85 4.11 11.43 -10.10
N ALA A 86 4.41 12.25 -9.10
CA ALA A 86 5.32 13.38 -9.26
C ALA A 86 6.74 12.94 -9.63
N ASP A 87 7.30 11.97 -8.90
CA ASP A 87 8.62 11.41 -9.20
C ASP A 87 8.65 10.66 -10.55
N ALA A 88 7.54 10.00 -10.93
CA ALA A 88 7.43 9.37 -12.24
C ALA A 88 7.52 10.39 -13.38
N LEU A 89 6.96 11.58 -13.23
CA LEU A 89 7.10 12.66 -14.20
C LEU A 89 8.52 13.24 -14.22
N ASP A 90 9.15 13.42 -13.05
CA ASP A 90 10.55 13.86 -12.97
C ASP A 90 11.46 12.90 -13.75
N ILE A 91 11.22 11.58 -13.65
CA ILE A 91 11.95 10.57 -14.43
C ILE A 91 11.70 10.73 -15.93
N VAL A 92 10.45 10.95 -16.34
CA VAL A 92 10.11 11.17 -17.76
C VAL A 92 10.81 12.42 -18.30
N ASP A 93 10.81 13.52 -17.56
CA ASP A 93 11.47 14.77 -17.96
C ASP A 93 12.99 14.60 -18.03
N LEU A 94 13.58 13.88 -17.08
CA LEU A 94 15.01 13.53 -17.09
C LEU A 94 15.38 12.69 -18.33
N CYS A 95 14.59 11.65 -18.63
CA CYS A 95 14.81 10.82 -19.82
C CYS A 95 14.73 11.63 -21.10
N ARG A 96 13.73 12.51 -21.24
CA ARG A 96 13.60 13.41 -22.39
C ARG A 96 14.80 14.33 -22.55
N ALA A 97 15.25 14.95 -21.46
CA ALA A 97 16.42 15.84 -21.46
C ALA A 97 17.70 15.12 -21.92
N ARG A 98 17.76 13.78 -21.71
CA ARG A 98 18.86 12.91 -22.12
C ARG A 98 18.63 12.24 -23.48
N GLY A 99 17.50 12.49 -24.15
CA GLY A 99 17.13 11.84 -25.41
C GLY A 99 16.88 10.33 -25.26
N LYS A 100 16.52 9.85 -24.07
CA LYS A 100 16.21 8.44 -23.80
C LYS A 100 14.71 8.18 -23.96
N PRO A 101 14.30 7.22 -24.79
CA PRO A 101 12.90 6.81 -24.86
C PRO A 101 12.42 6.28 -23.52
N VAL A 102 11.20 6.69 -23.11
CA VAL A 102 10.63 6.28 -21.83
C VAL A 102 9.19 5.79 -21.99
N ALA A 103 8.90 4.63 -21.42
CA ALA A 103 7.57 4.04 -21.31
C ALA A 103 7.07 4.20 -19.86
N ILE A 104 5.86 4.73 -19.69
CA ILE A 104 5.20 4.85 -18.38
C ILE A 104 3.99 3.94 -18.31
N GLY A 105 3.82 3.24 -17.17
CA GLY A 105 2.70 2.35 -16.91
C GLY A 105 2.26 2.34 -15.45
N GLY A 106 1.43 1.37 -15.10
CA GLY A 106 0.93 1.15 -13.73
C GLY A 106 -0.39 1.84 -13.42
N PRO A 107 -0.92 1.65 -12.19
CA PRO A 107 -2.25 2.11 -11.81
C PRO A 107 -2.40 3.63 -11.84
N GLY A 108 -1.36 4.39 -11.52
CA GLY A 108 -1.41 5.86 -11.56
C GLY A 108 -1.73 6.41 -12.94
N ILE A 109 -0.96 6.03 -13.97
CA ILE A 109 -1.19 6.49 -15.33
C ILE A 109 -2.44 5.85 -15.95
N THR A 110 -2.79 4.62 -15.58
CA THR A 110 -4.03 3.96 -16.02
C THR A 110 -5.27 4.72 -15.53
N SER A 111 -5.25 5.21 -14.29
CA SER A 111 -6.33 6.03 -13.72
C SER A 111 -6.38 7.44 -14.30
N SER A 112 -5.26 7.96 -14.81
CA SER A 112 -5.14 9.31 -15.35
C SER A 112 -4.32 9.32 -16.65
N PRO A 113 -4.85 8.78 -17.78
CA PRO A 113 -4.09 8.55 -19.01
C PRO A 113 -3.47 9.80 -19.65
N HIS A 114 -4.01 10.97 -19.32
CA HIS A 114 -3.56 12.26 -19.86
C HIS A 114 -2.53 12.96 -18.93
N ALA A 115 -2.21 12.37 -17.79
CA ALA A 115 -1.33 13.01 -16.80
C ALA A 115 0.14 13.14 -17.28
N CYS A 116 0.58 12.27 -18.19
CA CYS A 116 1.95 12.29 -18.71
C CYS A 116 2.01 12.28 -20.24
N PRO A 117 1.67 13.41 -20.91
CA PRO A 117 1.76 13.51 -22.38
C PRO A 117 3.21 13.48 -22.88
N ALA A 118 4.18 13.71 -22.01
CA ALA A 118 5.59 13.81 -22.32
C ALA A 118 6.29 12.45 -22.48
N ALA A 119 5.72 11.37 -21.96
CA ALA A 119 6.27 10.03 -22.13
C ALA A 119 6.16 9.57 -23.58
N ASN A 120 7.20 8.93 -24.10
CA ASN A 120 7.20 8.34 -25.43
C ASN A 120 6.11 7.28 -25.55
N PHE A 121 6.03 6.40 -24.58
CA PHE A 121 5.05 5.32 -24.57
C PHE A 121 4.23 5.34 -23.30
N ARG A 122 2.92 5.09 -23.44
CA ARG A 122 2.00 4.90 -22.31
C ARG A 122 1.39 3.51 -22.40
N VAL A 123 1.60 2.72 -21.35
CA VAL A 123 1.04 1.36 -21.21
C VAL A 123 -0.07 1.41 -20.17
N LEU A 124 -1.30 1.28 -20.61
CA LEU A 124 -2.50 1.46 -19.79
C LEU A 124 -3.16 0.11 -19.49
N GLY A 125 -3.59 -0.07 -18.25
CA GLY A 125 -4.18 -1.32 -17.78
C GLY A 125 -3.13 -2.37 -17.42
N GLU A 126 -3.53 -3.63 -17.54
CA GLU A 126 -2.68 -4.78 -17.18
C GLU A 126 -1.69 -5.08 -18.32
N ALA A 127 -0.40 -4.94 -18.05
CA ALA A 127 0.66 -5.03 -19.07
C ALA A 127 0.64 -6.34 -19.87
N GLU A 128 0.28 -7.46 -19.24
CA GLU A 128 0.17 -8.77 -19.89
C GLU A 128 -0.78 -8.77 -21.10
N GLY A 129 -1.74 -7.83 -21.14
CA GLY A 129 -2.70 -7.72 -22.24
C GLY A 129 -2.19 -6.97 -23.48
N VAL A 130 -1.08 -6.22 -23.36
CA VAL A 130 -0.62 -5.34 -24.44
C VAL A 130 0.89 -5.30 -24.66
N ILE A 131 1.67 -5.93 -23.79
CA ILE A 131 3.12 -5.82 -23.84
C ILE A 131 3.70 -6.35 -25.16
N ASP A 132 3.10 -7.38 -25.75
CA ASP A 132 3.52 -7.92 -27.06
C ASP A 132 3.36 -6.85 -28.16
N GLN A 133 2.28 -6.09 -28.17
CA GLN A 133 2.04 -4.99 -29.12
C GLN A 133 3.09 -3.88 -28.94
N PHE A 134 3.44 -3.56 -27.70
CA PHE A 134 4.51 -2.60 -27.40
C PHE A 134 5.86 -3.10 -27.95
N ILE A 135 6.21 -4.37 -27.71
CA ILE A 135 7.46 -4.96 -28.17
C ILE A 135 7.54 -4.94 -29.70
N GLU A 136 6.46 -5.33 -30.39
CA GLU A 136 6.36 -5.30 -31.86
C GLU A 136 6.57 -3.88 -32.40
N ALA A 137 5.92 -2.88 -31.82
CA ALA A 137 6.08 -1.48 -32.21
C ALA A 137 7.52 -0.98 -31.98
N TRP A 138 8.12 -1.30 -30.82
CA TRP A 138 9.52 -0.96 -30.55
C TRP A 138 10.50 -1.58 -31.55
N GLU A 139 10.32 -2.86 -31.87
CA GLU A 139 11.15 -3.59 -32.84
C GLU A 139 10.95 -3.08 -34.27
N ALA A 140 9.73 -2.63 -34.60
CA ALA A 140 9.45 -1.97 -35.88
C ALA A 140 10.07 -0.56 -36.00
N GLY A 141 10.66 -0.05 -34.93
CA GLY A 141 11.32 1.27 -34.91
C GLY A 141 10.40 2.41 -34.49
N GLU A 142 9.19 2.14 -34.01
CA GLU A 142 8.33 3.16 -33.43
C GLU A 142 8.97 3.72 -32.15
N ARG A 143 8.77 5.02 -31.92
CA ARG A 143 9.37 5.73 -30.77
C ARG A 143 8.35 6.51 -29.95
N GLU A 144 7.08 6.34 -30.22
CA GLU A 144 5.96 6.84 -29.43
C GLU A 144 4.72 5.97 -29.64
N GLY A 145 3.85 5.92 -28.66
CA GLY A 145 2.58 5.17 -28.77
C GLY A 145 1.83 5.05 -27.44
N VAL A 146 0.57 4.64 -27.58
CA VAL A 146 -0.32 4.33 -26.44
C VAL A 146 -0.84 2.92 -26.63
N PHE A 147 -0.59 2.06 -25.65
CA PHE A 147 -1.00 0.67 -25.64
C PHE A 147 -1.96 0.47 -24.47
N GLU A 148 -3.22 0.17 -24.77
CA GLU A 148 -4.27 0.02 -23.75
C GLU A 148 -4.82 -1.40 -23.75
N ALA A 149 -4.69 -2.08 -22.61
CA ALA A 149 -5.21 -3.42 -22.40
C ALA A 149 -6.75 -3.40 -22.37
N GLU A 150 -7.38 -4.41 -22.96
CA GLU A 150 -8.80 -4.63 -22.76
C GLU A 150 -9.08 -4.90 -21.28
N LYS A 151 -9.92 -4.06 -20.66
CA LYS A 151 -10.20 -4.11 -19.23
C LYS A 151 -10.71 -5.48 -18.78
N PHE A 152 -10.10 -6.02 -17.72
CA PHE A 152 -10.52 -7.23 -17.02
C PHE A 152 -10.39 -8.54 -17.82
N LYS A 153 -9.67 -8.52 -18.94
CA LYS A 153 -9.54 -9.67 -19.85
C LYS A 153 -8.24 -10.45 -19.70
N VAL A 154 -7.26 -9.91 -18.99
CA VAL A 154 -5.99 -10.60 -18.80
C VAL A 154 -6.20 -11.93 -18.07
N ASP A 155 -5.64 -12.98 -18.65
CA ASP A 155 -5.58 -14.30 -18.05
C ASP A 155 -4.38 -14.39 -17.10
N VAL A 156 -4.62 -14.13 -15.81
CA VAL A 156 -3.57 -14.12 -14.79
C VAL A 156 -2.88 -15.48 -14.60
N THR A 157 -3.46 -16.56 -15.12
CA THR A 157 -2.81 -17.88 -15.10
C THR A 157 -1.62 -17.99 -16.06
N LYS A 158 -1.42 -16.97 -16.89
CA LYS A 158 -0.28 -16.84 -17.82
C LYS A 158 0.76 -15.83 -17.36
N THR A 159 0.49 -15.09 -16.29
CA THR A 159 1.46 -14.14 -15.72
C THR A 159 2.74 -14.90 -15.34
N PRO A 160 3.92 -14.48 -15.80
CA PRO A 160 5.18 -15.15 -15.49
C PRO A 160 5.58 -14.97 -14.03
N ILE A 161 6.55 -15.76 -13.59
CA ILE A 161 7.22 -15.53 -12.29
C ILE A 161 7.93 -14.17 -12.38
N PRO A 162 7.68 -13.24 -11.43
CA PRO A 162 8.38 -11.96 -11.43
C PRO A 162 9.91 -12.12 -11.36
N ARG A 163 10.66 -11.17 -11.94
CA ARG A 163 12.13 -11.14 -11.93
C ARG A 163 12.67 -10.80 -10.54
N PHE A 164 12.40 -11.67 -9.56
CA PHE A 164 12.90 -11.53 -8.18
C PHE A 164 14.43 -11.49 -8.10
N ASP A 165 15.13 -12.01 -9.11
CA ASP A 165 16.58 -11.94 -9.26
C ASP A 165 17.14 -10.52 -9.41
N LEU A 166 16.30 -9.54 -9.76
CA LEU A 166 16.66 -8.11 -9.83
C LEU A 166 16.64 -7.43 -8.45
N LEU A 167 16.12 -8.08 -7.42
CA LEU A 167 15.92 -7.46 -6.11
C LEU A 167 17.14 -7.58 -5.19
N LYS A 168 17.40 -6.51 -4.45
CA LYS A 168 18.33 -6.47 -3.32
C LYS A 168 17.56 -6.77 -2.03
N PHE A 169 17.27 -8.04 -1.75
CA PHE A 169 16.35 -8.46 -0.67
C PHE A 169 16.65 -7.84 0.70
N ASP A 170 17.90 -7.60 1.03
CA ASP A 170 18.30 -7.04 2.33
C ASP A 170 17.90 -5.55 2.47
N ASP A 171 17.64 -4.86 1.37
CA ASP A 171 17.21 -3.47 1.36
C ASP A 171 15.69 -3.30 1.63
N TYR A 172 14.92 -4.41 1.69
CA TYR A 172 13.47 -4.37 1.89
C TYR A 172 13.04 -5.05 3.19
N LEU A 173 11.99 -4.47 3.81
CA LEU A 173 11.39 -5.03 5.02
C LEU A 173 10.70 -6.37 4.73
N HIS A 174 9.99 -6.43 3.60
CA HIS A 174 9.31 -7.63 3.09
C HIS A 174 9.29 -7.66 1.56
N VAL A 175 8.84 -8.78 0.99
CA VAL A 175 8.63 -8.95 -0.46
C VAL A 175 7.14 -9.19 -0.72
N GLY A 176 6.62 -8.65 -1.82
CA GLY A 176 5.24 -8.88 -2.26
C GLY A 176 5.13 -10.05 -3.23
N VAL A 177 4.01 -10.79 -3.14
CA VAL A 177 3.50 -11.70 -4.18
C VAL A 177 2.01 -11.41 -4.38
N GLN A 178 1.44 -11.78 -5.53
CA GLN A 178 0.02 -11.56 -5.80
C GLN A 178 -0.64 -12.86 -6.27
N PHE A 179 -1.64 -13.32 -5.53
CA PHE A 179 -2.43 -14.51 -5.89
C PHE A 179 -3.57 -14.17 -6.84
N SER A 180 -4.28 -13.06 -6.58
CA SER A 180 -5.44 -12.66 -7.39
C SER A 180 -5.52 -11.16 -7.61
N ARG A 181 -6.28 -10.76 -8.64
CA ARG A 181 -6.62 -9.37 -8.98
C ARG A 181 -8.13 -9.21 -9.06
N GLY A 182 -8.61 -8.08 -8.54
CA GLY A 182 -10.02 -7.70 -8.55
C GLY A 182 -10.73 -8.03 -7.23
N CYS A 183 -11.84 -7.32 -6.98
CA CYS A 183 -12.60 -7.40 -5.74
C CYS A 183 -14.10 -7.50 -6.03
N PRO A 184 -14.86 -8.45 -5.41
CA PRO A 184 -16.28 -8.65 -5.71
C PRO A 184 -17.19 -7.56 -5.17
N PHE A 185 -16.68 -6.70 -4.28
CA PHE A 185 -17.44 -5.62 -3.65
C PHE A 185 -17.50 -4.36 -4.52
N THR A 186 -18.38 -3.42 -4.15
CA THR A 186 -18.70 -2.23 -4.94
C THR A 186 -18.61 -0.95 -4.13
N CYS A 187 -17.62 -0.86 -3.25
CA CYS A 187 -17.39 0.32 -2.43
C CYS A 187 -17.25 1.56 -3.32
N GLU A 188 -18.01 2.63 -3.02
CA GLU A 188 -18.14 3.79 -3.89
C GLU A 188 -16.82 4.53 -4.13
N PHE A 189 -15.95 4.55 -3.11
CA PHE A 189 -14.68 5.28 -3.09
C PHE A 189 -13.51 4.52 -3.71
N CYS A 190 -13.66 3.21 -3.94
CA CYS A 190 -12.56 2.31 -4.31
C CYS A 190 -12.37 2.25 -5.82
N ASP A 191 -11.13 2.39 -6.28
CA ASP A 191 -10.73 2.34 -7.69
C ASP A 191 -10.40 0.93 -8.20
N ILE A 192 -10.23 -0.04 -7.31
CA ILE A 192 -9.85 -1.44 -7.66
C ILE A 192 -10.80 -2.05 -8.70
N ILE A 193 -12.11 -1.81 -8.55
CA ILE A 193 -13.10 -2.34 -9.50
C ILE A 193 -13.03 -1.68 -10.87
N GLU A 194 -12.47 -0.50 -10.97
CA GLU A 194 -12.24 0.23 -12.23
C GLU A 194 -10.93 -0.21 -12.90
N LEU A 195 -9.93 -0.60 -12.08
CA LEU A 195 -8.61 -1.06 -12.53
C LEU A 195 -8.62 -2.56 -12.89
N TYR A 196 -9.14 -3.41 -11.99
CA TYR A 196 -9.01 -4.87 -12.08
C TYR A 196 -10.34 -5.63 -12.16
N GLY A 197 -11.46 -4.91 -12.02
CA GLY A 197 -12.80 -5.48 -12.15
C GLY A 197 -13.33 -6.14 -10.88
N ARG A 198 -14.56 -6.67 -11.03
CA ARG A 198 -15.36 -7.21 -9.91
C ARG A 198 -15.32 -8.74 -9.80
N VAL A 199 -14.65 -9.41 -10.73
CA VAL A 199 -14.51 -10.86 -10.70
C VAL A 199 -13.05 -11.17 -10.34
N PRO A 200 -12.76 -11.65 -9.11
CA PRO A 200 -11.41 -12.00 -8.72
C PRO A 200 -10.84 -13.10 -9.63
N ARG A 201 -9.77 -12.78 -10.35
CA ARG A 201 -9.03 -13.68 -11.23
C ARG A 201 -7.80 -14.17 -10.48
N ALA A 202 -7.70 -15.46 -10.23
CA ALA A 202 -6.64 -16.06 -9.42
C ALA A 202 -5.64 -16.82 -10.29
N LYS A 203 -4.37 -16.75 -9.90
CA LYS A 203 -3.31 -17.63 -10.38
C LYS A 203 -3.59 -19.08 -9.97
N THR A 204 -2.99 -20.04 -10.66
CA THR A 204 -3.07 -21.46 -10.27
C THR A 204 -2.18 -21.74 -9.05
N ASN A 205 -2.53 -22.78 -8.28
CA ASN A 205 -1.71 -23.22 -7.15
C ASN A 205 -0.26 -23.50 -7.53
N PRO A 206 0.02 -24.28 -8.61
CA PRO A 206 1.41 -24.52 -9.04
C PRO A 206 2.15 -23.25 -9.39
N GLN A 207 1.50 -22.25 -9.99
CA GLN A 207 2.10 -20.97 -10.36
C GLN A 207 2.52 -20.20 -9.10
N MET A 208 1.66 -20.12 -8.09
CA MET A 208 2.00 -19.44 -6.84
C MET A 208 3.12 -20.15 -6.07
N LEU A 209 3.07 -21.49 -6.03
CA LEU A 209 4.14 -22.27 -5.39
C LEU A 209 5.48 -22.09 -6.13
N ALA A 210 5.46 -21.95 -7.47
CA ALA A 210 6.66 -21.68 -8.25
C ALA A 210 7.25 -20.29 -7.95
N GLU A 211 6.43 -19.25 -7.72
CA GLU A 211 6.91 -17.93 -7.28
C GLU A 211 7.59 -18.01 -5.90
N LEU A 212 6.99 -18.74 -4.95
CA LEU A 212 7.57 -18.95 -3.62
C LEU A 212 8.85 -19.80 -3.66
N GLU A 213 8.88 -20.81 -4.53
CA GLU A 213 10.08 -21.62 -4.77
C GLU A 213 11.23 -20.79 -5.34
N GLU A 214 10.94 -19.86 -6.25
CA GLU A 214 11.96 -18.95 -6.80
C GLU A 214 12.53 -18.02 -5.73
N LEU A 215 11.68 -17.42 -4.89
CA LEU A 215 12.14 -16.63 -3.73
C LEU A 215 12.99 -17.47 -2.79
N TYR A 216 12.58 -18.72 -2.52
CA TYR A 216 13.35 -19.65 -1.71
C TYR A 216 14.71 -19.99 -2.33
N ARG A 217 14.75 -20.28 -3.63
CA ARG A 217 15.96 -20.60 -4.41
C ARG A 217 16.96 -19.44 -4.44
N LEU A 218 16.44 -18.20 -4.55
CA LEU A 218 17.24 -16.96 -4.50
C LEU A 218 17.72 -16.62 -3.07
N GLY A 219 17.38 -17.45 -2.07
CA GLY A 219 17.84 -17.30 -0.70
C GLY A 219 17.01 -16.38 0.17
N TYR A 220 15.86 -15.85 -0.32
CA TYR A 220 14.98 -15.06 0.52
C TYR A 220 14.39 -15.91 1.64
N ARG A 221 14.36 -15.34 2.84
CA ARG A 221 13.74 -15.91 4.04
C ARG A 221 13.15 -14.77 4.85
N GLY A 222 11.86 -14.82 5.14
CA GLY A 222 11.26 -13.73 5.92
C GLY A 222 9.78 -13.54 5.69
N HIS A 223 9.36 -12.28 5.77
CA HIS A 223 7.97 -11.89 5.60
C HIS A 223 7.64 -11.69 4.13
N ILE A 224 6.50 -12.24 3.70
CA ILE A 224 5.93 -12.04 2.37
C ILE A 224 4.52 -11.46 2.55
N ASP A 225 4.20 -10.42 1.81
CA ASP A 225 2.87 -9.87 1.74
C ASP A 225 2.15 -10.32 0.46
N PHE A 226 0.97 -10.92 0.61
CA PHE A 226 0.09 -11.18 -0.52
C PHE A 226 -0.66 -9.89 -0.83
N VAL A 227 -0.13 -9.13 -1.81
CA VAL A 227 -0.64 -7.80 -2.21
C VAL A 227 -1.91 -7.90 -3.07
N ASP A 228 -2.83 -8.75 -2.67
CA ASP A 228 -4.13 -8.94 -3.31
C ASP A 228 -5.08 -7.82 -2.91
N ASP A 229 -5.91 -7.32 -3.81
CA ASP A 229 -6.95 -6.34 -3.48
C ASP A 229 -7.94 -6.83 -2.41
N ASN A 230 -8.13 -8.13 -2.36
CA ASN A 230 -8.87 -8.88 -1.36
C ASN A 230 -8.60 -10.38 -1.56
N LEU A 231 -7.64 -10.94 -0.86
CA LEU A 231 -7.24 -12.35 -1.01
C LEU A 231 -8.44 -13.30 -0.97
N ILE A 232 -9.39 -13.05 -0.09
CA ILE A 232 -10.58 -13.90 0.08
C ILE A 232 -11.71 -13.56 -0.89
N GLY A 233 -11.48 -12.73 -1.89
CA GLY A 233 -12.46 -12.39 -2.93
C GLY A 233 -12.96 -13.64 -3.68
N ASN A 234 -12.08 -14.64 -3.86
CA ASN A 234 -12.43 -15.98 -4.35
C ASN A 234 -12.10 -17.03 -3.27
N LYS A 235 -12.96 -17.16 -2.25
CA LYS A 235 -12.76 -18.11 -1.14
C LYS A 235 -12.50 -19.54 -1.59
N LYS A 236 -13.13 -19.99 -2.69
CA LYS A 236 -12.94 -21.35 -3.21
C LYS A 236 -11.51 -21.58 -3.69
N ALA A 237 -10.96 -20.64 -4.43
CA ALA A 237 -9.58 -20.72 -4.91
C ALA A 237 -8.57 -20.69 -3.74
N VAL A 238 -8.77 -19.78 -2.79
CA VAL A 238 -7.87 -19.66 -1.61
C VAL A 238 -7.94 -20.92 -0.75
N LYS A 239 -9.12 -21.46 -0.47
CA LYS A 239 -9.26 -22.73 0.29
C LYS A 239 -8.60 -23.93 -0.41
N ALA A 240 -8.55 -23.92 -1.74
CA ALA A 240 -7.82 -24.94 -2.49
C ALA A 240 -6.30 -24.75 -2.43
N PHE A 241 -5.82 -23.50 -2.40
CA PHE A 241 -4.40 -23.15 -2.37
C PHE A 241 -3.75 -23.36 -0.99
N LEU A 242 -4.38 -22.89 0.09
CA LEU A 242 -3.77 -22.87 1.43
C LEU A 242 -3.28 -24.24 1.95
N PRO A 243 -3.98 -25.39 1.72
CA PRO A 243 -3.46 -26.69 2.11
C PRO A 243 -2.19 -27.10 1.37
N GLU A 244 -2.04 -26.72 0.09
CA GLU A 244 -0.84 -26.98 -0.69
C GLU A 244 0.31 -26.08 -0.22
N LEU A 245 0.03 -24.80 0.04
CA LEU A 245 0.99 -23.88 0.64
C LEU A 245 1.50 -24.38 2.00
N ALA A 246 0.60 -24.87 2.87
CA ALA A 246 0.99 -25.41 4.17
C ALA A 246 1.92 -26.63 4.05
N LYS A 247 1.67 -27.53 3.08
CA LYS A 247 2.56 -28.67 2.79
C LYS A 247 3.92 -28.22 2.27
N TRP A 248 3.91 -27.24 1.36
CA TRP A 248 5.15 -26.68 0.82
C TRP A 248 6.01 -26.03 1.94
N LEU A 249 5.38 -25.25 2.83
CA LEU A 249 6.06 -24.64 3.97
C LEU A 249 6.66 -25.69 4.92
N GLU A 250 5.92 -26.75 5.19
CA GLU A 250 6.40 -27.85 6.04
C GLU A 250 7.63 -28.54 5.42
N ALA A 251 7.60 -28.78 4.10
CA ALA A 251 8.72 -29.37 3.39
C ALA A 251 9.98 -28.48 3.37
N HIS A 252 9.84 -27.17 3.52
CA HIS A 252 10.92 -26.18 3.49
C HIS A 252 11.25 -25.58 4.87
N ASP A 253 10.82 -26.18 5.97
CA ASP A 253 11.03 -25.73 7.35
C ASP A 253 10.55 -24.29 7.59
N TYR A 254 9.39 -23.93 7.05
CA TYR A 254 8.71 -22.63 7.24
C TYR A 254 9.59 -21.41 6.96
N PRO A 255 10.11 -21.26 5.72
CA PRO A 255 11.00 -20.16 5.37
C PRO A 255 10.29 -18.79 5.36
N PHE A 256 8.96 -18.77 5.30
CA PHE A 256 8.14 -17.58 5.14
C PHE A 256 7.03 -17.49 6.18
N GLU A 257 6.64 -16.25 6.51
CA GLU A 257 5.39 -15.91 7.18
C GLU A 257 4.67 -14.86 6.33
N PHE A 258 3.32 -14.79 6.43
CA PHE A 258 2.52 -14.02 5.49
C PHE A 258 1.59 -13.02 6.17
N THR A 259 1.35 -11.89 5.47
CA THR A 259 0.20 -11.01 5.64
C THR A 259 -0.55 -10.87 4.31
N THR A 260 -1.74 -10.28 4.36
CA THR A 260 -2.55 -9.96 3.19
C THR A 260 -3.66 -8.98 3.52
N GLU A 261 -4.32 -8.47 2.51
CA GLU A 261 -5.57 -7.73 2.60
C GLU A 261 -6.78 -8.64 2.48
N ALA A 262 -7.72 -8.48 3.40
CA ALA A 262 -8.94 -9.26 3.42
C ALA A 262 -10.13 -8.44 3.91
N SER A 263 -11.30 -8.69 3.34
CA SER A 263 -12.54 -8.12 3.88
C SER A 263 -12.96 -8.79 5.19
N ILE A 264 -13.65 -8.04 6.06
CA ILE A 264 -14.00 -8.47 7.43
C ILE A 264 -14.85 -9.75 7.49
N ASN A 265 -15.55 -10.11 6.41
CA ASN A 265 -16.27 -11.39 6.31
C ASN A 265 -15.36 -12.63 6.26
N LEU A 266 -14.05 -12.44 6.41
CA LEU A 266 -13.12 -13.49 6.80
C LEU A 266 -13.52 -14.11 8.15
N ALA A 267 -13.98 -13.28 9.09
CA ALA A 267 -14.44 -13.73 10.42
C ALA A 267 -15.61 -14.74 10.37
N ASP A 268 -16.38 -14.76 9.28
CA ASP A 268 -17.52 -15.67 9.10
C ASP A 268 -17.09 -17.10 8.68
N ASP A 269 -15.80 -17.30 8.38
CA ASP A 269 -15.29 -18.54 7.79
C ASP A 269 -14.18 -19.14 8.65
N HIS A 270 -14.60 -19.86 9.69
CA HIS A 270 -13.67 -20.47 10.65
C HIS A 270 -12.69 -21.46 9.99
N GLU A 271 -13.15 -22.22 9.00
CA GLU A 271 -12.27 -23.14 8.25
C GLU A 271 -11.15 -22.35 7.53
N LEU A 272 -11.51 -21.27 6.85
CA LEU A 272 -10.55 -20.43 6.14
C LEU A 272 -9.53 -19.78 7.09
N LEU A 273 -9.99 -19.28 8.24
CA LEU A 273 -9.11 -18.73 9.28
C LEU A 273 -8.09 -19.79 9.77
N MET A 274 -8.54 -21.02 10.01
CA MET A 274 -7.65 -22.09 10.44
C MET A 274 -6.67 -22.53 9.33
N LEU A 275 -7.12 -22.52 8.07
CA LEU A 275 -6.25 -22.80 6.91
C LEU A 275 -5.17 -21.69 6.77
N MET A 276 -5.54 -20.44 6.90
CA MET A 276 -4.58 -19.31 6.88
C MET A 276 -3.55 -19.42 8.01
N ASN A 277 -3.99 -19.73 9.23
CA ASN A 277 -3.07 -19.94 10.35
C ASN A 277 -2.09 -21.11 10.09
N ARG A 278 -2.58 -22.23 9.56
CA ARG A 278 -1.73 -23.39 9.19
C ARG A 278 -0.73 -23.06 8.08
N ALA A 279 -1.12 -22.20 7.14
CA ALA A 279 -0.28 -21.67 6.07
C ALA A 279 0.60 -20.50 6.54
N ASN A 280 0.78 -20.32 7.84
CA ASN A 280 1.65 -19.33 8.47
C ASN A 280 1.30 -17.86 8.16
N PHE A 281 0.03 -17.56 7.87
CA PHE A 281 -0.43 -16.17 7.90
C PHE A 281 -0.44 -15.68 9.35
N VAL A 282 0.12 -14.49 9.56
CA VAL A 282 0.30 -13.90 10.90
C VAL A 282 -0.61 -12.71 11.13
N GLY A 283 -1.09 -12.08 10.08
CA GLY A 283 -1.95 -10.91 10.16
C GLY A 283 -2.70 -10.64 8.87
N VAL A 284 -3.70 -9.78 8.96
CA VAL A 284 -4.49 -9.29 7.83
C VAL A 284 -4.72 -7.79 7.95
N PHE A 285 -4.72 -7.08 6.82
CA PHE A 285 -5.27 -5.74 6.74
C PHE A 285 -6.76 -5.82 6.42
N VAL A 286 -7.59 -5.09 7.17
CA VAL A 286 -9.04 -5.05 6.99
C VAL A 286 -9.51 -3.62 6.82
N GLY A 287 -10.11 -3.30 5.68
CA GLY A 287 -10.82 -2.03 5.51
C GLY A 287 -12.11 -2.04 6.34
N ILE A 288 -12.15 -1.29 7.43
CA ILE A 288 -13.35 -1.09 8.27
C ILE A 288 -14.09 0.15 7.80
N GLU A 289 -13.39 1.21 7.53
CA GLU A 289 -13.74 2.55 7.06
C GLU A 289 -14.53 3.36 8.09
N SER A 290 -15.66 2.85 8.57
CA SER A 290 -16.51 3.57 9.53
C SER A 290 -17.18 2.60 10.53
N PRO A 291 -17.40 3.01 11.78
CA PRO A 291 -18.21 2.27 12.73
C PRO A 291 -19.72 2.41 12.45
N ASP A 292 -20.14 3.46 11.73
CA ASP A 292 -21.55 3.79 11.51
C ASP A 292 -22.19 2.94 10.39
N PRO A 293 -23.24 2.14 10.71
CA PRO A 293 -23.93 1.32 9.72
C PRO A 293 -24.56 2.11 8.58
N ALA A 294 -25.04 3.33 8.83
CA ALA A 294 -25.66 4.17 7.80
C ALA A 294 -24.61 4.61 6.76
N THR A 295 -23.44 5.02 7.24
CA THR A 295 -22.29 5.38 6.42
C THR A 295 -21.79 4.19 5.61
N LEU A 296 -21.67 2.99 6.21
CA LEU A 296 -21.30 1.76 5.51
C LEU A 296 -22.31 1.40 4.38
N VAL A 297 -23.59 1.62 4.61
CA VAL A 297 -24.64 1.41 3.58
C VAL A 297 -24.50 2.44 2.46
N ALA A 298 -24.34 3.72 2.81
CA ALA A 298 -24.21 4.82 1.84
C ALA A 298 -23.00 4.62 0.91
N MET A 299 -21.83 4.24 1.46
CA MET A 299 -20.61 3.96 0.68
C MET A 299 -20.59 2.56 0.03
N ARG A 300 -21.68 1.81 0.13
CA ARG A 300 -21.85 0.45 -0.44
C ARG A 300 -20.89 -0.61 0.09
N LYS A 301 -20.38 -0.45 1.32
CA LYS A 301 -19.51 -1.44 1.97
C LYS A 301 -20.33 -2.54 2.66
N LYS A 302 -21.05 -3.30 1.87
CA LYS A 302 -22.05 -4.30 2.32
C LYS A 302 -21.46 -5.39 3.21
N GLN A 303 -20.20 -5.75 3.03
CA GLN A 303 -19.51 -6.79 3.81
C GLN A 303 -19.31 -6.39 5.28
N ASN A 304 -19.36 -5.09 5.60
CA ASN A 304 -19.21 -4.57 6.97
C ASN A 304 -20.54 -4.33 7.67
N THR A 305 -21.67 -4.35 6.94
CA THR A 305 -22.99 -4.13 7.52
C THR A 305 -23.52 -5.37 8.23
N ARG A 306 -24.49 -5.20 9.15
CA ARG A 306 -25.20 -6.28 9.87
C ARG A 306 -24.28 -7.21 10.67
N ARG A 307 -23.20 -6.67 11.25
CA ARG A 307 -22.27 -7.41 12.12
C ARG A 307 -21.77 -6.54 13.26
N ASN A 308 -21.36 -7.16 14.34
CA ASN A 308 -20.49 -6.55 15.31
C ASN A 308 -19.05 -6.60 14.80
N ILE A 309 -18.46 -5.44 14.52
CA ILE A 309 -17.10 -5.34 13.93
C ILE A 309 -16.06 -5.78 14.96
N ALA A 310 -16.17 -5.38 16.23
CA ALA A 310 -15.24 -5.75 17.28
C ALA A 310 -15.22 -7.27 17.51
N GLU A 311 -16.39 -7.92 17.59
CA GLU A 311 -16.49 -9.38 17.71
C GLU A 311 -15.89 -10.11 16.48
N SER A 312 -16.10 -9.56 15.27
CA SER A 312 -15.51 -10.11 14.05
C SER A 312 -13.97 -10.08 14.12
N ILE A 313 -13.41 -8.97 14.61
CA ILE A 313 -11.96 -8.82 14.79
C ILE A 313 -11.44 -9.76 15.88
N HIS A 314 -12.15 -9.89 17.00
CA HIS A 314 -11.79 -10.83 18.06
C HIS A 314 -11.79 -12.28 17.56
N THR A 315 -12.69 -12.63 16.64
CA THR A 315 -12.70 -13.95 15.98
C THR A 315 -11.44 -14.18 15.16
N ILE A 316 -10.96 -13.17 14.43
CA ILE A 316 -9.69 -13.23 13.69
C ILE A 316 -8.51 -13.38 14.65
N TYR A 317 -8.49 -12.63 15.75
CA TYR A 317 -7.46 -12.76 16.79
C TYR A 317 -7.43 -14.15 17.43
N ALA A 318 -8.61 -14.72 17.71
CA ALA A 318 -8.73 -16.06 18.26
C ALA A 318 -8.18 -17.15 17.32
N ALA A 319 -8.21 -16.90 16.01
CA ALA A 319 -7.55 -17.76 15.02
C ALA A 319 -6.04 -17.56 14.91
N GLY A 320 -5.48 -16.58 15.62
CA GLY A 320 -4.04 -16.32 15.69
C GLY A 320 -3.51 -15.31 14.68
N LEU A 321 -4.36 -14.56 13.99
CA LEU A 321 -3.98 -13.49 13.09
C LEU A 321 -4.22 -12.13 13.75
N PHE A 322 -3.24 -11.22 13.71
CA PHE A 322 -3.51 -9.83 14.11
C PHE A 322 -4.20 -9.06 12.97
N VAL A 323 -4.84 -7.94 13.31
CA VAL A 323 -5.51 -7.08 12.34
C VAL A 323 -4.85 -5.70 12.33
N HIS A 324 -4.47 -5.25 11.14
CA HIS A 324 -4.31 -3.84 10.81
C HIS A 324 -5.61 -3.34 10.18
N ALA A 325 -6.03 -2.12 10.46
CA ALA A 325 -7.32 -1.65 9.95
C ALA A 325 -7.23 -0.29 9.26
N GLY A 326 -7.98 -0.15 8.16
CA GLY A 326 -8.22 1.10 7.46
C GLY A 326 -9.51 1.77 7.92
N PHE A 327 -9.44 3.08 8.15
CA PHE A 327 -10.58 3.94 8.48
C PHE A 327 -10.54 5.18 7.59
N ILE A 328 -11.72 5.66 7.23
CA ILE A 328 -11.86 6.87 6.41
C ILE A 328 -12.87 7.79 7.08
N ILE A 329 -12.57 9.09 7.13
CA ILE A 329 -13.46 10.13 7.62
C ILE A 329 -13.75 11.16 6.54
N GLY A 330 -14.94 11.76 6.56
CA GLY A 330 -15.37 12.78 5.60
C GLY A 330 -16.47 12.32 4.66
N PHE A 331 -17.18 11.23 4.99
CA PHE A 331 -18.35 10.81 4.22
C PHE A 331 -19.56 11.72 4.49
N ASP A 332 -20.39 11.92 3.47
CA ASP A 332 -21.58 12.77 3.53
C ASP A 332 -22.61 12.35 4.59
N SER A 333 -22.63 11.07 4.95
CA SER A 333 -23.56 10.48 5.92
C SER A 333 -23.08 10.52 7.37
N GLU A 334 -21.86 10.99 7.63
CA GLU A 334 -21.30 11.03 8.97
C GLU A 334 -21.98 12.09 9.85
N THR A 335 -22.15 11.75 11.12
CA THR A 335 -22.66 12.64 12.16
C THR A 335 -21.51 13.21 13.01
N GLN A 336 -21.80 14.18 13.86
CA GLN A 336 -20.81 14.77 14.79
C GLN A 336 -20.22 13.77 15.78
N SER A 337 -20.86 12.62 16.01
CA SER A 337 -20.34 11.56 16.88
C SER A 337 -19.46 10.53 16.16
N ALA A 338 -19.22 10.68 14.86
CA ALA A 338 -18.47 9.69 14.07
C ALA A 338 -17.05 9.47 14.59
N ALA A 339 -16.37 10.55 15.00
CA ALA A 339 -15.01 10.49 15.51
C ALA A 339 -14.92 9.71 16.84
N ASP A 340 -15.78 9.99 17.80
CA ASP A 340 -15.82 9.28 19.09
C ASP A 340 -16.17 7.80 18.88
N ALA A 341 -17.18 7.51 18.07
CA ALA A 341 -17.57 6.13 17.75
C ALA A 341 -16.42 5.35 17.08
N MET A 342 -15.61 6.01 16.24
CA MET A 342 -14.42 5.39 15.61
C MET A 342 -13.36 5.06 16.67
N VAL A 343 -13.06 5.99 17.57
CA VAL A 343 -12.11 5.76 18.68
C VAL A 343 -12.61 4.64 19.59
N GLU A 344 -13.89 4.64 19.96
CA GLU A 344 -14.50 3.59 20.80
C GLU A 344 -14.36 2.20 20.14
N LEU A 345 -14.69 2.08 18.85
CA LEU A 345 -14.53 0.83 18.11
C LEU A 345 -13.06 0.34 18.09
N ILE A 346 -12.11 1.24 17.82
CA ILE A 346 -10.68 0.92 17.79
C ILE A 346 -10.22 0.40 19.15
N GLU A 347 -10.67 1.03 20.23
CA GLU A 347 -10.32 0.62 21.60
C GLU A 347 -11.00 -0.70 21.98
N GLU A 348 -12.28 -0.87 21.69
CA GLU A 348 -13.04 -2.11 21.96
C GLU A 348 -12.42 -3.29 21.20
N ALA A 349 -12.18 -3.14 19.90
CA ALA A 349 -11.60 -4.17 19.08
C ALA A 349 -10.09 -4.41 19.35
N ALA A 350 -9.45 -3.55 20.17
CA ALA A 350 -8.02 -3.61 20.47
C ALA A 350 -7.12 -3.60 19.23
N ILE A 351 -7.44 -2.77 18.24
CA ILE A 351 -6.66 -2.67 16.99
C ILE A 351 -5.44 -1.77 17.21
N PRO A 352 -4.22 -2.29 17.16
CA PRO A 352 -3.03 -1.47 17.44
C PRO A 352 -2.68 -0.56 16.27
N VAL A 353 -2.78 -1.03 15.04
CA VAL A 353 -2.40 -0.30 13.82
C VAL A 353 -3.65 0.09 13.05
N CYS A 354 -3.94 1.38 13.05
CA CYS A 354 -5.09 1.97 12.39
C CYS A 354 -4.61 3.01 11.37
N MET A 355 -4.92 2.81 10.10
CA MET A 355 -4.64 3.79 9.07
C MET A 355 -5.88 4.62 8.86
N VAL A 356 -5.90 5.81 9.45
CA VAL A 356 -7.03 6.73 9.35
C VAL A 356 -6.71 7.77 8.28
N GLY A 357 -7.55 7.87 7.26
CA GLY A 357 -7.40 8.82 6.17
C GLY A 357 -8.64 9.69 5.98
N LEU A 358 -8.42 10.86 5.37
CA LEU A 358 -9.50 11.70 4.86
C LEU A 358 -10.04 11.10 3.56
N LEU A 359 -11.35 11.14 3.36
CA LEU A 359 -11.97 10.67 2.12
C LEU A 359 -11.39 11.42 0.92
N TYR A 360 -10.99 10.67 -0.09
CA TYR A 360 -10.44 11.21 -1.33
C TYR A 360 -11.19 10.63 -2.53
N ALA A 361 -11.69 11.48 -3.40
CA ALA A 361 -12.35 11.08 -4.65
C ALA A 361 -11.26 10.71 -5.68
N LEU A 362 -10.88 9.42 -5.68
CA LEU A 362 -9.92 8.86 -6.62
C LEU A 362 -10.46 8.93 -8.06
N PRO A 363 -9.62 9.14 -9.08
CA PRO A 363 -10.05 9.21 -10.46
C PRO A 363 -10.87 7.98 -10.87
N ASN A 364 -11.90 8.21 -11.68
CA ASN A 364 -12.76 7.16 -12.25
C ASN A 364 -13.58 6.34 -11.25
N THR A 365 -13.61 6.67 -9.95
CA THR A 365 -14.45 5.97 -8.97
C THR A 365 -15.93 6.36 -9.10
N GLN A 366 -16.81 5.56 -8.49
CA GLN A 366 -18.23 5.90 -8.41
C GLN A 366 -18.42 7.19 -7.58
N LEU A 367 -17.62 7.39 -6.54
CA LEU A 367 -17.60 8.61 -5.74
C LEU A 367 -17.27 9.84 -6.59
N THR A 368 -16.20 9.78 -7.38
CA THR A 368 -15.80 10.89 -8.27
C THR A 368 -16.90 11.24 -9.25
N ARG A 369 -17.47 10.25 -9.93
CA ARG A 369 -18.59 10.47 -10.87
C ARG A 369 -19.83 11.08 -10.20
N ARG A 370 -20.11 10.70 -8.95
CA ARG A 370 -21.22 11.31 -8.18
C ARG A 370 -20.92 12.76 -7.83
N LEU A 371 -19.74 13.03 -7.28
CA LEU A 371 -19.33 14.38 -6.88
C LEU A 371 -19.21 15.34 -8.08
N GLU A 372 -18.74 14.87 -9.24
CA GLU A 372 -18.76 15.63 -10.50
C GLU A 372 -20.16 16.02 -10.91
N LYS A 373 -21.10 15.07 -10.88
CA LYS A 373 -22.51 15.31 -11.20
C LYS A 373 -23.17 16.29 -10.23
N GLU A 374 -22.79 16.26 -8.97
CA GLU A 374 -23.26 17.18 -7.92
C GLU A 374 -22.56 18.55 -7.99
N GLY A 375 -21.52 18.72 -8.81
CA GLY A 375 -20.74 19.95 -8.90
C GLY A 375 -19.87 20.24 -7.67
N ARG A 376 -19.55 19.22 -6.89
CA ARG A 376 -18.81 19.31 -5.62
C ARG A 376 -17.33 18.95 -5.73
N LEU A 377 -16.89 18.36 -6.83
CA LEU A 377 -15.48 18.00 -7.02
C LEU A 377 -14.66 19.26 -7.26
N HIS A 378 -13.58 19.46 -6.52
CA HIS A 378 -12.72 20.62 -6.71
C HIS A 378 -12.13 20.65 -8.14
N PRO A 379 -11.89 21.84 -8.71
CA PRO A 379 -11.28 21.96 -10.03
C PRO A 379 -9.92 21.25 -10.12
N PRO A 380 -9.53 20.76 -11.30
CA PRO A 380 -8.25 20.05 -11.44
C PRO A 380 -7.02 20.82 -10.97
N HIS A 381 -7.00 22.16 -11.12
CA HIS A 381 -5.89 23.01 -10.69
C HIS A 381 -5.76 23.11 -9.16
N GLU A 382 -6.84 22.90 -8.40
CA GLU A 382 -6.84 22.87 -6.94
C GLU A 382 -6.50 21.47 -6.38
N ARG A 383 -6.57 20.43 -7.23
CA ARG A 383 -6.28 19.05 -6.87
C ARG A 383 -4.86 18.60 -7.22
N LYS A 384 -4.06 19.51 -7.77
CA LYS A 384 -2.74 19.20 -8.30
C LYS A 384 -1.65 19.38 -7.26
N ASP A 385 -0.66 18.50 -7.31
CA ASP A 385 0.62 18.71 -6.66
C ASP A 385 1.47 19.73 -7.44
N ARG A 386 2.75 19.89 -7.03
CA ARG A 386 3.72 20.80 -7.67
C ARG A 386 3.93 20.57 -9.17
N HIS A 387 3.63 19.38 -9.68
CA HIS A 387 3.74 19.01 -11.10
C HIS A 387 2.40 19.06 -11.85
N GLY A 388 1.33 19.44 -11.16
CA GLY A 388 0.01 19.47 -11.76
C GLY A 388 -0.66 18.10 -11.87
N ILE A 389 -0.17 17.10 -11.13
CA ILE A 389 -0.80 15.79 -11.00
C ILE A 389 -1.84 15.83 -9.89
N VAL A 390 -2.86 15.00 -10.03
CA VAL A 390 -3.81 14.77 -8.95
C VAL A 390 -3.10 13.97 -7.85
N GLY A 391 -2.62 14.65 -6.81
CA GLY A 391 -2.05 13.99 -5.64
C GLY A 391 -3.08 13.09 -4.95
N ALA A 392 -2.65 11.94 -4.44
CA ALA A 392 -3.51 10.98 -3.76
C ALA A 392 -3.03 10.70 -2.33
N ASP A 393 -2.63 11.75 -1.62
CA ASP A 393 -2.33 11.65 -0.19
C ASP A 393 -3.62 11.81 0.63
N GLN A 394 -4.12 10.71 1.16
CA GLN A 394 -5.30 10.69 2.02
C GLN A 394 -5.02 11.22 3.44
N CYS A 395 -3.75 11.39 3.82
CA CYS A 395 -3.40 11.86 5.16
C CYS A 395 -3.50 13.39 5.28
N THR A 396 -3.12 14.12 4.23
CA THR A 396 -3.04 15.59 4.25
C THR A 396 -3.79 16.27 3.10
N LEU A 397 -3.91 15.61 1.94
CA LEU A 397 -4.56 16.15 0.74
C LEU A 397 -5.97 15.59 0.49
N GLY A 398 -6.56 14.92 1.47
CA GLY A 398 -7.93 14.41 1.39
C GLY A 398 -8.98 15.51 1.27
N LEU A 399 -10.24 15.11 1.07
CA LEU A 399 -11.38 16.01 0.86
C LEU A 399 -11.18 16.91 -0.38
N ASN A 400 -10.78 16.32 -1.50
CA ASN A 400 -10.64 17.02 -2.79
C ASN A 400 -12.01 17.38 -3.42
N PHE A 401 -12.99 17.67 -2.57
CA PHE A 401 -14.37 18.03 -2.91
C PHE A 401 -15.02 18.84 -1.79
N GLU A 402 -16.14 19.51 -2.10
CA GLU A 402 -16.98 20.19 -1.11
C GLU A 402 -17.70 19.17 -0.23
N THR A 403 -17.43 19.21 1.08
CA THR A 403 -18.07 18.35 2.09
C THR A 403 -19.45 18.88 2.48
N LEU A 404 -20.40 18.00 2.84
CA LEU A 404 -21.72 18.44 3.35
C LEU A 404 -21.64 18.96 4.78
N ARG A 405 -20.77 18.39 5.60
CA ARG A 405 -20.40 18.96 6.91
C ARG A 405 -19.36 20.06 6.69
N PRO A 406 -19.31 21.09 7.54
CA PRO A 406 -18.24 22.07 7.51
C PRO A 406 -16.86 21.38 7.47
N ARG A 407 -16.01 21.78 6.53
CA ARG A 407 -14.68 21.17 6.34
C ARG A 407 -13.83 21.21 7.61
N GLU A 408 -13.91 22.31 8.35
CA GLU A 408 -13.22 22.52 9.63
C GLU A 408 -13.62 21.46 10.67
N GLU A 409 -14.90 21.09 10.74
CA GLU A 409 -15.39 20.07 11.67
C GLU A 409 -14.86 18.68 11.30
N VAL A 410 -14.84 18.32 10.00
CA VAL A 410 -14.30 17.05 9.54
C VAL A 410 -12.79 16.96 9.83
N LEU A 411 -12.06 18.04 9.61
CA LEU A 411 -10.63 18.12 9.92
C LEU A 411 -10.37 18.05 11.44
N ALA A 412 -11.20 18.69 12.24
CA ALA A 412 -11.11 18.63 13.71
C ALA A 412 -11.38 17.21 14.24
N ASP A 413 -12.37 16.51 13.68
CA ASP A 413 -12.64 15.11 13.96
C ASP A 413 -11.44 14.21 13.61
N TYR A 414 -10.80 14.45 12.48
CA TYR A 414 -9.59 13.72 12.07
C TYR A 414 -8.45 13.91 13.08
N VAL A 415 -8.19 15.15 13.49
CA VAL A 415 -7.19 15.48 14.52
C VAL A 415 -7.55 14.78 15.85
N HIS A 416 -8.82 14.82 16.25
CA HIS A 416 -9.29 14.16 17.47
C HIS A 416 -9.01 12.65 17.45
N ILE A 417 -9.35 11.97 16.36
CA ILE A 417 -9.08 10.52 16.19
C ILE A 417 -7.58 10.24 16.30
N LEU A 418 -6.75 10.94 15.55
CA LEU A 418 -5.31 10.71 15.55
C LEU A 418 -4.68 10.92 16.93
N LYS A 419 -5.06 11.98 17.64
CA LYS A 419 -4.60 12.26 19.02
C LYS A 419 -4.96 11.14 19.99
N ARG A 420 -6.15 10.57 19.88
CA ARG A 420 -6.63 9.50 20.76
C ARG A 420 -6.02 8.14 20.40
N VAL A 421 -5.99 7.80 19.11
CA VAL A 421 -5.54 6.50 18.63
C VAL A 421 -4.03 6.35 18.79
N TYR A 422 -3.25 7.40 18.57
CA TYR A 422 -1.78 7.35 18.64
C TYR A 422 -1.20 7.95 19.92
N ASP A 423 -2.06 8.21 20.94
CA ASP A 423 -1.56 8.41 22.30
C ASP A 423 -0.74 7.19 22.74
N PRO A 424 0.48 7.37 23.32
CA PRO A 424 1.34 6.25 23.69
C PRO A 424 0.68 5.28 24.68
N ALA A 425 -0.09 5.79 25.64
CA ALA A 425 -0.74 4.95 26.66
C ALA A 425 -1.92 4.16 26.06
N ALA A 426 -2.72 4.81 25.18
CA ALA A 426 -3.80 4.15 24.46
C ALA A 426 -3.26 3.04 23.56
N TYR A 427 -2.19 3.31 22.80
CA TYR A 427 -1.54 2.31 21.95
C TYR A 427 -1.01 1.12 22.76
N ALA A 428 -0.28 1.38 23.85
CA ALA A 428 0.22 0.35 24.77
C ALA A 428 -0.92 -0.46 25.39
N GLY A 429 -2.03 0.20 25.76
CA GLY A 429 -3.25 -0.44 26.27
C GLY A 429 -3.87 -1.40 25.25
N ARG A 430 -3.94 -1.03 23.97
CA ARG A 430 -4.42 -1.92 22.90
C ARG A 430 -3.52 -3.12 22.72
N LEU A 431 -2.18 -2.96 22.77
CA LEU A 431 -1.24 -4.09 22.71
C LEU A 431 -1.44 -5.08 23.87
N LEU A 432 -1.70 -4.59 25.09
CA LEU A 432 -1.98 -5.43 26.25
C LEU A 432 -3.29 -6.22 26.10
N ARG A 433 -4.33 -5.60 25.58
CA ARG A 433 -5.62 -6.27 25.30
C ARG A 433 -5.46 -7.28 24.16
N LEU A 434 -4.80 -6.89 23.06
CA LEU A 434 -4.52 -7.77 21.92
C LEU A 434 -3.72 -9.00 22.34
N ALA A 435 -2.71 -8.86 23.20
CA ALA A 435 -1.92 -9.99 23.69
C ALA A 435 -2.80 -11.06 24.38
N LYS A 436 -3.88 -10.63 25.06
CA LYS A 436 -4.83 -11.56 25.70
C LYS A 436 -5.80 -12.20 24.70
N LEU A 437 -6.15 -11.50 23.63
CA LEU A 437 -7.10 -11.95 22.60
C LEU A 437 -6.45 -12.88 21.56
N LEU A 438 -5.16 -12.67 21.27
CA LEU A 438 -4.43 -13.51 20.32
C LEU A 438 -4.30 -14.93 20.86
N ALA A 439 -5.00 -15.87 20.25
CA ALA A 439 -4.86 -17.30 20.53
C ALA A 439 -4.19 -18.00 19.33
N ASN A 440 -3.92 -19.28 19.47
CA ASN A 440 -3.43 -20.16 18.38
C ASN A 440 -2.23 -19.57 17.58
N CYS A 441 -1.43 -18.70 18.20
CA CYS A 441 -0.26 -18.12 17.55
C CYS A 441 0.71 -19.20 17.07
N SER A 442 1.00 -19.25 15.78
CA SER A 442 2.04 -20.09 15.23
C SER A 442 3.38 -19.76 15.89
N ARG A 443 4.08 -20.79 16.34
CA ARG A 443 5.47 -20.66 16.86
C ARG A 443 6.52 -20.79 15.76
N ARG A 444 6.09 -21.07 14.52
CA ARG A 444 6.93 -21.24 13.37
C ARG A 444 7.44 -19.87 12.92
N GLN A 445 8.73 -19.73 12.77
CA GLN A 445 9.37 -18.46 12.43
C GLN A 445 10.35 -18.70 11.30
N PRO A 446 10.37 -17.81 10.30
CA PRO A 446 11.43 -17.83 9.29
C PRO A 446 12.79 -17.76 9.96
N SER A 447 13.70 -18.65 9.59
CA SER A 447 15.06 -18.63 10.10
C SER A 447 15.88 -17.57 9.36
N ARG A 448 15.55 -16.29 9.56
CA ARG A 448 16.55 -15.23 9.28
C ARG A 448 17.74 -15.48 10.22
N ARG A 449 18.97 -15.42 9.70
CA ARG A 449 20.21 -15.65 10.44
C ARG A 449 20.12 -15.07 11.85
N SER A 450 20.31 -15.91 12.87
CA SER A 450 20.13 -15.57 14.28
C SER A 450 21.21 -14.61 14.85
N ALA A 451 22.23 -14.28 14.05
CA ALA A 451 23.24 -13.31 14.40
C ALA A 451 22.62 -11.92 14.46
N GLY A 452 22.50 -11.34 15.65
CA GLY A 452 22.07 -9.97 15.85
C GLY A 452 20.68 -9.77 16.46
N LYS A 453 19.91 -10.81 16.79
CA LYS A 453 18.57 -10.62 17.42
C LYS A 453 18.59 -9.72 18.65
N ARG A 454 19.62 -9.86 19.50
CA ARG A 454 19.78 -9.03 20.71
C ARG A 454 20.12 -7.58 20.35
N GLU A 455 20.98 -7.39 19.37
CA GLU A 455 21.35 -6.07 18.86
C GLU A 455 20.18 -5.38 18.15
N MET A 456 19.41 -6.13 17.37
CA MET A 456 18.18 -5.65 16.74
C MET A 456 17.16 -5.18 17.80
N LEU A 457 16.91 -5.98 18.83
CA LEU A 457 16.01 -5.58 19.92
C LEU A 457 16.54 -4.33 20.64
N HIS A 458 17.86 -4.25 20.88
CA HIS A 458 18.46 -3.06 21.47
C HIS A 458 18.28 -1.82 20.58
N ARG A 459 18.48 -1.95 19.26
CA ARG A 459 18.22 -0.85 18.30
C ARG A 459 16.76 -0.44 18.29
N ILE A 460 15.82 -1.38 18.26
CA ILE A 460 14.39 -1.09 18.35
C ILE A 460 14.09 -0.29 19.62
N MET A 461 14.51 -0.78 20.79
CA MET A 461 14.22 -0.11 22.06
C MET A 461 14.90 1.26 22.18
N ALA A 462 16.11 1.42 21.63
CA ALA A 462 16.83 2.69 21.61
C ALA A 462 16.15 3.75 20.74
N ASN A 463 15.47 3.35 19.67
CA ASN A 463 14.75 4.24 18.74
C ASN A 463 13.26 4.40 19.06
N MET A 464 12.76 3.70 20.12
CA MET A 464 11.37 3.84 20.52
C MET A 464 11.07 5.28 20.98
N PRO A 465 9.96 5.89 20.53
CA PRO A 465 9.55 7.22 20.99
C PRO A 465 9.28 7.23 22.50
N GLU A 466 9.40 8.40 23.11
CA GLU A 466 8.99 8.56 24.52
C GLU A 466 7.46 8.40 24.69
N PRO A 467 7.00 7.80 25.81
CA PRO A 467 7.80 7.31 26.94
C PRO A 467 8.31 5.86 26.75
N ARG A 468 9.60 5.68 26.56
CA ARG A 468 10.23 4.35 26.26
C ARG A 468 9.96 3.30 27.33
N GLU A 469 9.97 3.70 28.61
CA GLU A 469 9.69 2.79 29.73
C GLU A 469 8.29 2.17 29.65
N LEU A 470 7.31 2.90 29.14
CA LEU A 470 5.96 2.38 28.93
C LEU A 470 6.00 1.18 27.98
N PHE A 471 6.66 1.31 26.84
CA PHE A 471 6.75 0.25 25.83
C PHE A 471 7.55 -0.96 26.33
N GLY A 472 8.63 -0.75 27.09
CA GLY A 472 9.40 -1.82 27.73
C GLY A 472 8.56 -2.62 28.73
N ARG A 473 7.81 -1.93 29.61
CA ARG A 473 6.88 -2.57 30.55
C ARG A 473 5.75 -3.31 29.81
N THR A 474 5.17 -2.69 28.79
CA THR A 474 4.12 -3.29 27.97
C THR A 474 4.58 -4.60 27.33
N LEU A 475 5.76 -4.61 26.71
CA LEU A 475 6.31 -5.84 26.10
C LEU A 475 6.51 -6.94 27.16
N THR A 476 7.04 -6.58 28.31
CA THR A 476 7.26 -7.53 29.42
C THR A 476 5.94 -8.13 29.90
N GLN A 477 4.91 -7.31 30.09
CA GLN A 477 3.57 -7.76 30.51
C GLN A 477 2.89 -8.63 29.44
N CYS A 478 3.00 -8.26 28.16
CA CYS A 478 2.47 -9.08 27.05
C CYS A 478 3.17 -10.43 27.00
N ALA A 479 4.49 -10.47 27.11
CA ALA A 479 5.26 -11.72 27.11
C ALA A 479 4.94 -12.61 28.32
N ALA A 480 4.67 -12.03 29.48
CA ALA A 480 4.25 -12.78 30.66
C ALA A 480 2.83 -13.35 30.52
N SER A 481 1.89 -12.58 29.94
CA SER A 481 0.49 -13.00 29.75
C SER A 481 0.31 -13.99 28.59
N ASN A 482 1.03 -13.83 27.49
CA ASN A 482 0.97 -14.68 26.31
C ASN A 482 2.34 -14.78 25.61
N PRO A 483 3.21 -15.69 26.04
CA PRO A 483 4.54 -15.86 25.45
C PRO A 483 4.51 -16.19 23.95
N ALA A 484 3.44 -16.86 23.48
CA ALA A 484 3.29 -17.21 22.07
C ALA A 484 3.02 -15.98 21.18
N ALA A 485 2.38 -14.95 21.71
CA ALA A 485 2.09 -13.71 21.01
C ALA A 485 3.26 -12.68 21.10
N ALA A 486 4.21 -12.87 22.02
CA ALA A 486 5.23 -11.86 22.35
C ALA A 486 5.99 -11.30 21.13
N ARG A 487 6.35 -12.15 20.16
CA ARG A 487 7.02 -11.71 18.93
C ARG A 487 6.10 -10.82 18.06
N ARG A 488 4.82 -11.16 17.94
CA ARG A 488 3.85 -10.36 17.17
C ARG A 488 3.61 -9.02 17.82
N ILE A 489 3.49 -8.99 19.14
CA ILE A 489 3.38 -7.75 19.91
C ILE A 489 4.63 -6.88 19.74
N LEU A 490 5.84 -7.47 19.74
CA LEU A 490 7.07 -6.73 19.46
C LEU A 490 7.06 -6.10 18.07
N ILE A 491 6.65 -6.85 17.04
CA ILE A 491 6.54 -6.32 15.67
C ILE A 491 5.57 -5.14 15.63
N LEU A 492 4.36 -5.31 16.17
CA LEU A 492 3.34 -4.26 16.20
C LEU A 492 3.80 -3.04 17.01
N MET A 493 4.51 -3.27 18.12
CA MET A 493 5.11 -2.20 18.91
C MET A 493 6.20 -1.44 18.13
N THR A 494 7.00 -2.16 17.30
CA THR A 494 8.04 -1.54 16.47
C THR A 494 7.45 -0.57 15.46
N LEU A 495 6.28 -0.87 14.90
CA LEU A 495 5.60 0.02 13.95
C LEU A 495 5.24 1.38 14.57
N TYR A 496 5.08 1.46 15.89
CA TYR A 496 4.83 2.73 16.58
C TYR A 496 5.99 3.73 16.45
N MET A 497 7.21 3.27 16.12
CA MET A 497 8.36 4.15 15.84
C MET A 497 8.09 5.10 14.67
N ASP A 498 7.29 4.65 13.71
CA ASP A 498 6.83 5.47 12.59
C ASP A 498 5.47 6.09 12.88
N LEU A 499 4.48 5.31 13.25
CA LEU A 499 3.08 5.71 13.39
C LEU A 499 2.88 6.86 14.40
N GLY A 500 3.54 6.80 15.55
CA GLY A 500 3.41 7.83 16.58
C GLY A 500 3.97 9.21 16.16
N PRO A 501 5.22 9.31 15.66
CA PRO A 501 5.73 10.55 15.10
C PRO A 501 4.93 11.05 13.90
N PHE A 502 4.68 10.19 12.91
CA PHE A 502 3.94 10.56 11.71
C PHE A 502 2.54 11.13 12.03
N SER A 503 1.80 10.48 12.95
CA SER A 503 0.49 11.02 13.36
C SER A 503 0.59 12.43 13.95
N ARG A 504 1.66 12.75 14.70
CA ARG A 504 1.89 14.13 15.22
C ARG A 504 2.17 15.14 14.11
N ASP A 505 2.93 14.73 13.09
CA ASP A 505 3.24 15.59 11.95
C ASP A 505 1.97 15.88 11.13
N VAL A 506 1.13 14.86 10.91
CA VAL A 506 -0.19 15.01 10.27
C VAL A 506 -1.10 15.92 11.11
N ILE A 507 -1.18 15.71 12.43
CA ILE A 507 -1.97 16.55 13.33
C ILE A 507 -1.56 18.02 13.20
N ALA A 508 -0.26 18.31 13.28
CA ALA A 508 0.24 19.69 13.17
C ALA A 508 -0.11 20.32 11.81
N HIS A 509 0.01 19.55 10.73
CA HIS A 509 -0.35 20.02 9.39
C HIS A 509 -1.85 20.35 9.30
N ILE A 510 -2.73 19.44 9.76
CA ILE A 510 -4.18 19.64 9.71
C ILE A 510 -4.62 20.79 10.64
N GLU A 511 -4.02 20.96 11.81
CA GLU A 511 -4.31 22.10 12.70
C GLU A 511 -3.96 23.45 12.03
N ASN A 512 -2.88 23.49 11.26
CA ASN A 512 -2.54 24.68 10.45
C ASN A 512 -3.60 24.94 9.36
N MET A 513 -4.06 23.89 8.65
CA MET A 513 -5.14 24.02 7.67
C MET A 513 -6.44 24.55 8.30
N ILE A 514 -6.80 24.07 9.48
CA ILE A 514 -7.98 24.56 10.21
C ILE A 514 -7.81 26.06 10.55
N ALA A 515 -6.61 26.47 11.00
CA ALA A 515 -6.35 27.86 11.33
C ALA A 515 -6.45 28.79 10.10
N GLU A 516 -6.07 28.31 8.92
CA GLU A 516 -6.21 29.05 7.65
C GLU A 516 -7.67 29.20 7.20
N LEU A 517 -8.55 28.26 7.56
CA LEU A 517 -9.98 28.31 7.24
C LEU A 517 -10.77 29.22 8.19
N ALA A 518 -10.22 29.61 9.34
CA ALA A 518 -10.90 30.43 10.33
C ALA A 518 -11.24 31.83 9.79
N PRO A 519 -12.47 32.37 10.03
CA PRO A 519 -12.84 33.72 9.60
C PRO A 519 -11.90 34.78 10.19
N GLY A 520 -11.11 35.43 9.38
CA GLY A 520 -10.12 36.45 9.78
C GLY A 520 -8.65 36.05 9.61
N ALA A 521 -8.36 34.88 9.09
CA ALA A 521 -7.01 34.54 8.65
C ALA A 521 -6.59 35.49 7.51
N ILE A 522 -5.46 36.18 7.71
CA ILE A 522 -4.91 37.14 6.74
C ILE A 522 -4.59 36.35 5.47
N GLU A 523 -5.13 36.80 4.30
CA GLU A 523 -4.73 36.23 3.01
C GLU A 523 -3.21 36.10 2.95
N PRO A 524 -2.66 34.95 2.52
CA PRO A 524 -1.23 34.82 2.33
C PRO A 524 -0.82 35.84 1.28
N ARG A 525 -0.10 36.89 1.68
CA ARG A 525 0.48 37.87 0.77
C ARG A 525 1.27 37.10 -0.29
N ALA A 526 0.89 37.29 -1.54
CA ALA A 526 1.61 36.90 -2.74
C ALA A 526 3.09 37.30 -2.66
N HIS A 527 3.95 36.40 -2.20
CA HIS A 527 5.40 36.49 -2.33
C HIS A 527 5.90 35.75 -3.57
N LEU A 528 5.28 36.02 -4.74
CA LEU A 528 5.72 35.52 -6.04
C LEU A 528 5.61 36.55 -7.16
N GLU A 529 5.97 37.84 -6.84
CA GLU A 529 6.22 38.83 -7.87
C GLU A 529 7.43 39.71 -7.50
N ARG A 530 8.61 39.11 -7.31
CA ARG A 530 9.90 39.83 -7.37
C ARG A 530 11.07 38.91 -7.75
N ALA A 531 10.99 38.29 -8.92
CA ALA A 531 12.16 37.66 -9.54
C ALA A 531 12.12 37.70 -11.07
N SER A 532 11.50 38.71 -11.66
CA SER A 532 11.57 38.91 -13.13
C SER A 532 11.71 40.36 -13.56
N SER A 533 12.50 41.15 -12.81
CA SER A 533 12.87 42.52 -13.29
C SER A 533 14.30 42.86 -12.97
N THR A 534 15.27 41.97 -13.17
CA THR A 534 16.70 42.36 -13.17
C THR A 534 17.47 41.49 -14.15
N LEU A 535 17.10 41.57 -15.44
CA LEU A 535 17.94 41.16 -16.58
C LEU A 535 17.39 41.84 -17.85
N ALA A 536 17.46 43.17 -17.86
CA ALA A 536 17.39 43.98 -19.06
C ALA A 536 18.12 45.28 -18.75
N MET A 537 19.45 45.26 -18.83
CA MET A 537 20.36 46.32 -19.28
C MET A 537 21.71 45.69 -19.56
#